data_6e992a73bd48bbfa9c240f7ba10da447
#
_entry.id   6e992a73bd48bbfa9c240f7ba10da447
#
_cell.length_a   1.000
_cell.length_b   1.000
_cell.length_c   1.000
_cell.angle_alpha   90.00
_cell.angle_beta   90.00
_cell.angle_gamma   90.00
#
_symmetry.space_group_name_H-M   'P 1'
#
loop_
_entity.id
_entity.type
_entity.pdbx_description
1 polymer ?
#
loop_
_entity_poly.entity_id
_entity_poly.type
_entity_poly.pdbx_seq_one_letter_code
_entity_poly.pdbx_strand_id
1 'polypeptide(L)'
;MGLIISAVVIGAGLLWMLYLSIKGQDVDRRIVYLFVGATVALAIIFRLEFGEVATPIVKSVFDKIENLPPGSKIVLSYDFDPAMAPEVNPMANAFIRHILEKKHRLYFMSLWATGQSLLSVSLDDVLKPEFPDAKYGVDYCNLGYKAGNEGVLNVVITNFRKMFPSDANGNSLDSLPMFKDVESLKDMDLLISVGGGKPGVKEWVLFAGDPGKVPTAGGSAAVSAPLLYPYWPRQLIGLLGGTKGAAEYEAELAKTHPRFKDKSMPALRMMGPQTMAHVVIIAFIVIGNIAYFRSRKKGGQS
;
A
#
# COMPACT_ATOMS: atom_id res chain seq x y z
N MET A 1 -28.08 -7.60 -1.64
CA MET A 1 -28.50 -8.98 -2.01
C MET A 1 -27.30 -9.92 -2.03
N GLY A 2 -26.21 -9.64 -2.75
CA GLY A 2 -25.01 -10.51 -2.83
C GLY A 2 -24.37 -10.85 -1.49
N LEU A 3 -24.24 -9.89 -0.56
CA LEU A 3 -23.69 -10.12 0.77
C LEU A 3 -24.52 -11.17 1.55
N ILE A 4 -25.85 -11.06 1.52
CA ILE A 4 -26.74 -12.00 2.23
C ILE A 4 -26.64 -13.41 1.63
N ILE A 5 -26.65 -13.52 0.30
CA ILE A 5 -26.51 -14.82 -0.39
C ILE A 5 -25.16 -15.45 -0.03
N SER A 6 -24.08 -14.71 -0.13
CA SER A 6 -22.73 -15.20 0.23
C SER A 6 -22.67 -15.63 1.70
N ALA A 7 -23.20 -14.85 2.63
CA ALA A 7 -23.21 -15.17 4.05
C ALA A 7 -24.01 -16.45 4.34
N VAL A 8 -25.17 -16.63 3.69
CA VAL A 8 -26.01 -17.83 3.88
C VAL A 8 -25.32 -19.09 3.32
N VAL A 9 -24.76 -19.02 2.12
CA VAL A 9 -24.07 -20.16 1.47
C VAL A 9 -22.83 -20.56 2.28
N ILE A 10 -22.03 -19.58 2.69
CA ILE A 10 -20.80 -19.82 3.46
C ILE A 10 -21.14 -20.34 4.86
N GLY A 11 -22.12 -19.73 5.52
CA GLY A 11 -22.57 -20.16 6.84
C GLY A 11 -23.12 -21.58 6.85
N ALA A 12 -23.97 -21.92 5.88
CA ALA A 12 -24.51 -23.29 5.72
C ALA A 12 -23.41 -24.32 5.46
N GLY A 13 -22.43 -24.01 4.61
CA GLY A 13 -21.30 -24.89 4.35
C GLY A 13 -20.42 -25.13 5.58
N LEU A 14 -20.10 -24.07 6.35
CA LEU A 14 -19.35 -24.19 7.60
C LEU A 14 -20.11 -25.01 8.66
N LEU A 15 -21.40 -24.79 8.82
CA LEU A 15 -22.25 -25.55 9.75
C LEU A 15 -22.32 -27.02 9.35
N TRP A 16 -22.42 -27.34 8.06
CA TRP A 16 -22.40 -28.70 7.56
C TRP A 16 -21.05 -29.40 7.85
N MET A 17 -19.93 -28.73 7.61
CA MET A 17 -18.61 -29.31 7.91
C MET A 17 -18.40 -29.47 9.43
N LEU A 18 -18.86 -28.51 10.25
CA LEU A 18 -18.86 -28.66 11.70
C LEU A 18 -19.68 -29.88 12.15
N TYR A 19 -20.86 -30.09 11.56
CA TYR A 19 -21.72 -31.24 11.86
C TYR A 19 -21.02 -32.56 11.53
N LEU A 20 -20.39 -32.70 10.35
CA LEU A 20 -19.61 -33.87 9.98
C LEU A 20 -18.45 -34.13 10.96
N SER A 21 -17.69 -33.09 11.29
CA SER A 21 -16.57 -33.17 12.24
C SER A 21 -17.03 -33.60 13.65
N ILE A 22 -18.20 -33.14 14.10
CA ILE A 22 -18.82 -33.56 15.38
C ILE A 22 -19.22 -35.02 15.36
N LYS A 23 -19.66 -35.55 14.21
CA LYS A 23 -19.97 -36.97 14.03
C LYS A 23 -18.73 -37.87 13.93
N GLY A 24 -17.54 -37.30 13.88
CA GLY A 24 -16.29 -38.04 13.72
C GLY A 24 -16.02 -38.47 12.28
N GLN A 25 -16.67 -37.82 11.32
CA GLN A 25 -16.40 -38.03 9.90
C GLN A 25 -15.35 -37.00 9.44
N ASP A 26 -14.27 -37.48 8.82
CA ASP A 26 -13.25 -36.63 8.25
C ASP A 26 -13.78 -35.91 7.00
N VAL A 27 -13.58 -34.61 6.95
CA VAL A 27 -13.87 -33.82 5.74
C VAL A 27 -12.68 -33.90 4.80
N ASP A 28 -12.91 -34.33 3.56
CA ASP A 28 -11.85 -34.41 2.55
C ASP A 28 -11.25 -33.00 2.33
N ARG A 29 -9.91 -32.94 2.31
CA ARG A 29 -9.15 -31.71 2.07
C ARG A 29 -9.56 -31.00 0.77
N ARG A 30 -9.96 -31.76 -0.24
CA ARG A 30 -10.44 -31.20 -1.53
C ARG A 30 -11.69 -30.36 -1.34
N ILE A 31 -12.61 -30.78 -0.47
CA ILE A 31 -13.83 -30.03 -0.14
C ILE A 31 -13.47 -28.73 0.59
N VAL A 32 -12.53 -28.80 1.53
CA VAL A 32 -12.04 -27.61 2.24
C VAL A 32 -11.45 -26.58 1.28
N TYR A 33 -10.55 -27.00 0.39
CA TYR A 33 -9.93 -26.08 -0.59
C TYR A 33 -10.94 -25.53 -1.59
N LEU A 34 -11.87 -26.38 -2.08
CA LEU A 34 -12.93 -25.93 -2.98
C LEU A 34 -13.83 -24.90 -2.29
N PHE A 35 -14.13 -25.11 -1.02
CA PHE A 35 -14.95 -24.18 -0.25
C PHE A 35 -14.26 -22.82 -0.04
N VAL A 36 -12.97 -22.79 0.30
CA VAL A 36 -12.20 -21.55 0.38
C VAL A 36 -12.19 -20.83 -0.97
N GLY A 37 -11.89 -21.57 -2.05
CA GLY A 37 -11.87 -21.00 -3.40
C GLY A 37 -13.23 -20.44 -3.83
N ALA A 38 -14.31 -21.18 -3.56
CA ALA A 38 -15.68 -20.72 -3.84
C ALA A 38 -16.04 -19.47 -3.03
N THR A 39 -15.65 -19.40 -1.76
CA THR A 39 -15.88 -18.23 -0.91
C THR A 39 -15.20 -16.97 -1.45
N VAL A 40 -13.93 -17.09 -1.85
CA VAL A 40 -13.18 -15.97 -2.46
C VAL A 40 -13.81 -15.57 -3.79
N ALA A 41 -14.16 -16.55 -4.64
CA ALA A 41 -14.81 -16.31 -5.93
C ALA A 41 -16.15 -15.56 -5.76
N LEU A 42 -16.98 -15.97 -4.80
CA LEU A 42 -18.24 -15.27 -4.48
C LEU A 42 -18.00 -13.85 -4.03
N ALA A 43 -16.97 -13.61 -3.19
CA ALA A 43 -16.63 -12.27 -2.73
C ALA A 43 -16.20 -11.35 -3.89
N ILE A 44 -15.47 -11.88 -4.87
CA ILE A 44 -15.06 -11.17 -6.09
C ILE A 44 -16.27 -10.88 -6.98
N ILE A 45 -17.09 -11.90 -7.28
CA ILE A 45 -18.26 -11.80 -8.19
C ILE A 45 -19.27 -10.79 -7.66
N PHE A 46 -19.57 -10.86 -6.37
CA PHE A 46 -20.53 -9.96 -5.72
C PHE A 46 -19.92 -8.63 -5.26
N ARG A 47 -18.62 -8.42 -5.51
CA ARG A 47 -17.89 -7.20 -5.10
C ARG A 47 -18.17 -6.84 -3.65
N LEU A 48 -17.94 -7.82 -2.76
CA LEU A 48 -18.17 -7.60 -1.34
C LEU A 48 -17.18 -6.56 -0.83
N GLU A 49 -17.68 -5.45 -0.30
CA GLU A 49 -16.91 -4.38 0.29
C GLU A 49 -17.25 -4.28 1.77
N PHE A 50 -16.23 -4.17 2.60
CA PHE A 50 -16.35 -3.85 4.01
C PHE A 50 -15.85 -2.42 4.21
N GLY A 51 -16.55 -1.65 5.05
CA GLY A 51 -16.14 -0.29 5.36
C GLY A 51 -14.76 -0.27 6.01
N GLU A 52 -13.82 0.40 5.36
CA GLU A 52 -12.48 0.59 5.91
C GLU A 52 -12.39 1.92 6.64
N VAL A 53 -11.70 1.92 7.77
CA VAL A 53 -11.46 3.10 8.59
C VAL A 53 -9.97 3.24 8.80
N ALA A 54 -9.42 4.43 8.50
CA ALA A 54 -8.01 4.70 8.64
C ALA A 54 -7.56 4.55 10.10
N THR A 55 -6.58 3.68 10.32
CA THR A 55 -5.88 3.57 11.60
C THR A 55 -5.04 4.82 11.89
N PRO A 56 -4.68 5.12 13.15
CA PRO A 56 -3.91 6.33 13.48
C PRO A 56 -2.61 6.47 12.68
N ILE A 57 -1.92 5.37 12.39
CA ILE A 57 -0.66 5.36 11.64
C ILE A 57 -0.87 5.70 10.15
N VAL A 58 -1.98 5.27 9.53
CA VAL A 58 -2.35 5.63 8.17
C VAL A 58 -2.90 7.03 8.11
N LYS A 59 -3.76 7.39 9.09
CA LYS A 59 -4.38 8.71 9.14
C LYS A 59 -3.35 9.83 9.31
N SER A 60 -2.27 9.61 10.05
CA SER A 60 -1.22 10.61 10.21
C SER A 60 -0.52 10.95 8.89
N VAL A 61 -0.36 9.98 7.97
CA VAL A 61 0.14 10.27 6.61
C VAL A 61 -0.88 11.07 5.81
N PHE A 62 -2.15 10.64 5.86
CA PHE A 62 -3.23 11.34 5.16
C PHE A 62 -3.34 12.79 5.61
N ASP A 63 -3.46 13.02 6.91
CA ASP A 63 -3.61 14.35 7.50
C ASP A 63 -2.37 15.23 7.21
N LYS A 64 -1.17 14.64 7.15
CA LYS A 64 0.04 15.39 6.78
C LYS A 64 -0.08 15.94 5.36
N ILE A 65 -0.44 15.13 4.37
CA ILE A 65 -0.57 15.58 2.98
C ILE A 65 -1.74 16.56 2.85
N GLU A 66 -2.88 16.26 3.50
CA GLU A 66 -4.09 17.09 3.44
C GLU A 66 -3.86 18.51 3.97
N ASN A 67 -3.03 18.67 5.02
CA ASN A 67 -2.79 19.94 5.70
C ASN A 67 -1.54 20.69 5.22
N LEU A 68 -0.77 20.15 4.28
CA LEU A 68 0.32 20.90 3.66
C LEU A 68 -0.23 22.06 2.82
N PRO A 69 0.45 23.23 2.79
CA PRO A 69 0.05 24.33 1.93
C PRO A 69 0.17 23.93 0.45
N PRO A 70 -0.73 24.41 -0.42
CA PRO A 70 -0.64 24.15 -1.86
C PRO A 70 0.74 24.54 -2.43
N GLY A 71 1.26 23.70 -3.36
CA GLY A 71 2.59 23.91 -3.92
C GLY A 71 3.73 23.30 -3.10
N SER A 72 3.43 22.63 -1.98
CA SER A 72 4.41 21.88 -1.20
C SER A 72 5.13 20.83 -2.04
N LYS A 73 6.38 20.58 -1.72
CA LYS A 73 7.31 19.73 -2.47
C LYS A 73 7.37 18.35 -1.83
N ILE A 74 6.94 17.32 -2.56
CA ILE A 74 6.86 15.95 -2.04
C ILE A 74 7.67 15.01 -2.92
N VAL A 75 8.60 14.28 -2.31
CA VAL A 75 9.32 13.17 -2.97
C VAL A 75 8.53 11.89 -2.78
N LEU A 76 8.35 11.13 -3.87
CA LEU A 76 7.79 9.80 -3.85
C LEU A 76 8.75 8.81 -4.52
N SER A 77 9.32 7.91 -3.72
CA SER A 77 10.26 6.89 -4.18
C SER A 77 9.55 5.55 -4.41
N TYR A 78 9.83 4.94 -5.58
CA TYR A 78 9.33 3.63 -6.01
C TYR A 78 10.39 2.56 -5.79
N ASP A 79 10.44 1.98 -4.58
CA ASP A 79 11.52 1.08 -4.15
C ASP A 79 11.04 -0.37 -4.05
N PHE A 80 10.42 -0.87 -5.13
CA PHE A 80 9.86 -2.22 -5.18
C PHE A 80 9.95 -2.85 -6.57
N ASP A 81 9.72 -4.14 -6.63
CA ASP A 81 9.72 -4.96 -7.83
C ASP A 81 8.29 -5.38 -8.27
N PRO A 82 8.13 -5.99 -9.46
CA PRO A 82 6.84 -6.46 -9.94
C PRO A 82 6.16 -7.49 -9.03
N ALA A 83 6.91 -8.26 -8.23
CA ALA A 83 6.32 -9.24 -7.32
C ALA A 83 5.58 -8.58 -6.16
N MET A 84 6.07 -7.43 -5.70
CA MET A 84 5.41 -6.63 -4.66
C MET A 84 4.34 -5.67 -5.20
N ALA A 85 4.38 -5.35 -6.49
CA ALA A 85 3.51 -4.34 -7.10
C ALA A 85 2.01 -4.54 -6.80
N PRO A 86 1.43 -5.76 -6.80
CA PRO A 86 0.01 -5.95 -6.48
C PRO A 86 -0.38 -5.42 -5.10
N GLU A 87 0.54 -5.45 -4.14
CA GLU A 87 0.30 -5.02 -2.77
C GLU A 87 0.62 -3.54 -2.53
N VAL A 88 1.74 -3.04 -3.08
CA VAL A 88 2.24 -1.70 -2.74
C VAL A 88 1.98 -0.64 -3.81
N ASN A 89 1.73 -1.01 -5.07
CA ASN A 89 1.41 -0.05 -6.12
C ASN A 89 0.09 0.72 -5.87
N PRO A 90 -0.97 0.10 -5.27
CA PRO A 90 -2.15 0.84 -4.85
C PRO A 90 -1.84 2.01 -3.89
N MET A 91 -0.86 1.83 -2.98
CA MET A 91 -0.41 2.89 -2.07
C MET A 91 0.20 4.06 -2.85
N ALA A 92 1.13 3.75 -3.76
CA ALA A 92 1.79 4.76 -4.59
C ALA A 92 0.78 5.53 -5.44
N ASN A 93 -0.18 4.83 -6.04
CA ASN A 93 -1.25 5.44 -6.84
C ASN A 93 -2.19 6.33 -5.99
N ALA A 94 -2.50 5.91 -4.75
CA ALA A 94 -3.28 6.72 -3.83
C ALA A 94 -2.53 8.00 -3.41
N PHE A 95 -1.22 7.91 -3.19
CA PHE A 95 -0.37 9.09 -2.94
C PHE A 95 -0.34 10.04 -4.15
N ILE A 96 -0.17 9.54 -5.37
CA ILE A 96 -0.23 10.38 -6.59
C ILE A 96 -1.54 11.16 -6.63
N ARG A 97 -2.67 10.47 -6.45
CA ARG A 97 -4.01 11.09 -6.45
C ARG A 97 -4.13 12.19 -5.41
N HIS A 98 -3.74 11.88 -4.16
CA HIS A 98 -3.86 12.83 -3.06
C HIS A 98 -2.97 14.06 -3.25
N ILE A 99 -1.70 13.85 -3.59
CA ILE A 99 -0.70 14.91 -3.76
C ILE A 99 -1.12 15.88 -4.88
N LEU A 100 -1.53 15.35 -6.04
CA LEU A 100 -1.95 16.18 -7.17
C LEU A 100 -3.32 16.84 -6.95
N GLU A 101 -4.24 16.19 -6.24
CA GLU A 101 -5.52 16.79 -5.84
C GLU A 101 -5.30 18.03 -4.97
N LYS A 102 -4.33 17.99 -4.09
CA LYS A 102 -3.95 19.11 -3.21
C LYS A 102 -3.05 20.14 -3.90
N LYS A 103 -2.75 19.95 -5.20
CA LYS A 103 -1.88 20.84 -6.01
C LYS A 103 -0.46 20.95 -5.43
N HIS A 104 0.06 19.87 -4.87
CA HIS A 104 1.45 19.77 -4.46
C HIS A 104 2.34 19.38 -5.63
N ARG A 105 3.64 19.70 -5.56
CA ARG A 105 4.64 19.31 -6.56
C ARG A 105 5.18 17.92 -6.24
N LEU A 106 5.19 17.04 -7.22
CA LEU A 106 5.54 15.63 -7.03
C LEU A 106 6.86 15.28 -7.72
N TYR A 107 7.85 14.90 -6.93
CA TYR A 107 9.20 14.52 -7.39
C TYR A 107 9.33 13.01 -7.28
N PHE A 108 9.30 12.31 -8.41
CA PHE A 108 9.46 10.87 -8.44
C PHE A 108 10.92 10.47 -8.55
N MET A 109 11.27 9.39 -7.88
CA MET A 109 12.56 8.72 -8.04
C MET A 109 12.47 7.24 -7.68
N SER A 110 13.54 6.49 -7.89
CA SER A 110 13.63 5.10 -7.49
C SER A 110 15.06 4.71 -7.16
N LEU A 111 15.22 3.90 -6.11
CA LEU A 111 16.48 3.21 -5.76
C LEU A 111 16.51 1.77 -6.30
N TRP A 112 15.42 1.34 -6.96
CA TRP A 112 15.31 0.03 -7.62
C TRP A 112 15.15 0.22 -9.13
N ALA A 113 15.91 -0.55 -9.92
CA ALA A 113 15.82 -0.44 -11.40
C ALA A 113 14.40 -0.76 -11.91
N THR A 114 13.74 -1.75 -11.30
CA THR A 114 12.37 -2.15 -11.61
C THR A 114 11.33 -1.11 -11.22
N GLY A 115 11.59 -0.28 -10.20
CA GLY A 115 10.69 0.77 -9.75
C GLY A 115 10.41 1.82 -10.84
N GLN A 116 11.39 2.05 -11.73
CA GLN A 116 11.21 2.98 -12.85
C GLN A 116 10.12 2.53 -13.83
N SER A 117 10.06 1.23 -14.15
CA SER A 117 9.03 0.67 -15.02
C SER A 117 7.64 0.74 -14.35
N LEU A 118 7.58 0.45 -13.06
CA LEU A 118 6.34 0.50 -12.28
C LEU A 118 5.83 1.94 -12.12
N LEU A 119 6.73 2.90 -11.96
CA LEU A 119 6.39 4.32 -11.99
C LEU A 119 5.76 4.70 -13.34
N SER A 120 6.35 4.25 -14.46
CA SER A 120 5.79 4.54 -15.79
C SER A 120 4.36 4.03 -15.93
N VAL A 121 4.05 2.84 -15.40
CA VAL A 121 2.68 2.31 -15.36
C VAL A 121 1.76 3.23 -14.53
N SER A 122 2.20 3.69 -13.37
CA SER A 122 1.39 4.62 -12.54
C SER A 122 1.17 5.97 -13.21
N LEU A 123 2.16 6.46 -13.96
CA LEU A 123 2.00 7.70 -14.75
C LEU A 123 0.96 7.53 -15.86
N ASP A 124 0.98 6.39 -16.56
CA ASP A 124 0.07 6.11 -17.67
C ASP A 124 -1.35 5.75 -17.21
N ASP A 125 -1.49 5.02 -16.12
CA ASP A 125 -2.78 4.52 -15.63
C ASP A 125 -3.51 5.51 -14.71
N VAL A 126 -2.78 6.37 -13.99
CA VAL A 126 -3.35 7.25 -12.96
C VAL A 126 -3.08 8.72 -13.27
N LEU A 127 -1.81 9.13 -13.39
CA LEU A 127 -1.49 10.55 -13.46
C LEU A 127 -2.05 11.18 -14.73
N LYS A 128 -1.69 10.68 -15.90
CA LYS A 128 -2.13 11.25 -17.18
C LYS A 128 -3.65 11.24 -17.38
N PRO A 129 -4.37 10.12 -17.11
CA PRO A 129 -5.82 10.08 -17.31
C PRO A 129 -6.61 10.87 -16.28
N GLU A 130 -6.15 10.92 -15.02
CA GLU A 130 -6.91 11.57 -13.95
C GLU A 130 -6.52 13.03 -13.73
N PHE A 131 -5.32 13.44 -14.16
CA PHE A 131 -4.78 14.80 -14.06
C PHE A 131 -4.20 15.30 -15.39
N PRO A 132 -5.03 15.41 -16.45
CA PRO A 132 -4.54 15.78 -17.78
C PRO A 132 -3.95 17.20 -17.84
N ASP A 133 -4.30 18.06 -16.88
CA ASP A 133 -3.78 19.43 -16.79
C ASP A 133 -2.44 19.52 -16.07
N ALA A 134 -1.97 18.44 -15.42
CA ALA A 134 -0.70 18.40 -14.72
C ALA A 134 0.47 18.50 -15.71
N LYS A 135 1.36 19.47 -15.48
CA LYS A 135 2.47 19.80 -16.39
C LYS A 135 3.76 19.21 -15.89
N TYR A 136 4.42 18.42 -16.76
CA TYR A 136 5.77 17.91 -16.49
C TYR A 136 6.76 19.06 -16.27
N GLY A 137 7.65 18.93 -15.29
CA GLY A 137 8.63 19.96 -14.92
C GLY A 137 8.07 21.12 -14.12
N VAL A 138 6.75 21.17 -13.88
CA VAL A 138 6.06 22.18 -13.07
C VAL A 138 5.36 21.54 -11.88
N ASP A 139 4.46 20.58 -12.16
CA ASP A 139 3.64 19.90 -11.16
C ASP A 139 4.24 18.54 -10.76
N TYR A 140 4.90 17.88 -11.70
CA TYR A 140 5.61 16.62 -11.43
C TYR A 140 6.85 16.45 -12.29
N CYS A 141 7.80 15.65 -11.81
CA CYS A 141 9.03 15.29 -12.51
C CYS A 141 9.47 13.90 -12.12
N ASN A 142 10.04 13.14 -13.05
CA ASN A 142 10.67 11.85 -12.82
C ASN A 142 12.19 11.96 -12.89
N LEU A 143 12.85 11.85 -11.73
CA LEU A 143 14.32 11.87 -11.63
C LEU A 143 14.97 10.57 -12.11
N GLY A 144 14.19 9.51 -12.21
CA GLY A 144 14.69 8.20 -12.64
C GLY A 144 15.24 7.33 -11.52
N TYR A 145 15.89 6.25 -11.94
CA TYR A 145 16.57 5.30 -11.07
C TYR A 145 18.01 5.71 -10.80
N LYS A 146 18.46 5.54 -9.55
CA LYS A 146 19.88 5.65 -9.20
C LYS A 146 20.35 4.44 -8.40
N ALA A 147 21.38 3.76 -8.93
CA ALA A 147 22.07 2.72 -8.20
C ALA A 147 23.00 3.33 -7.13
N GLY A 148 23.12 2.66 -5.97
CA GLY A 148 24.04 3.07 -4.92
C GLY A 148 23.43 3.11 -3.51
N ASN A 149 22.18 2.67 -3.35
CA ASN A 149 21.52 2.49 -2.05
C ASN A 149 21.70 3.69 -1.10
N GLU A 150 22.29 3.47 0.09
CA GLU A 150 22.54 4.50 1.10
C GLU A 150 23.48 5.62 0.58
N GLY A 151 24.35 5.31 -0.37
CA GLY A 151 25.25 6.30 -1.00
C GLY A 151 24.48 7.37 -1.77
N VAL A 152 23.40 6.99 -2.47
CA VAL A 152 22.50 7.95 -3.14
C VAL A 152 21.83 8.83 -2.12
N LEU A 153 21.30 8.25 -1.03
CA LEU A 153 20.58 8.96 0.03
C LEU A 153 21.46 10.03 0.69
N ASN A 154 22.70 9.69 0.99
CA ASN A 154 23.67 10.61 1.59
C ASN A 154 24.00 11.82 0.68
N VAL A 155 23.97 11.61 -0.66
CA VAL A 155 24.23 12.71 -1.59
C VAL A 155 22.99 13.58 -1.80
N VAL A 156 21.80 13.00 -1.97
CA VAL A 156 20.58 13.80 -2.20
C VAL A 156 20.16 14.67 -1.03
N ILE A 157 20.56 14.30 0.20
CA ILE A 157 20.35 15.17 1.39
C ILE A 157 21.01 16.53 1.19
N THR A 158 22.14 16.59 0.50
CA THR A 158 22.95 17.81 0.37
C THR A 158 22.87 18.44 -1.01
N ASN A 159 22.72 17.63 -2.06
CA ASN A 159 22.73 18.14 -3.43
C ASN A 159 22.05 17.17 -4.40
N PHE A 160 20.84 17.53 -4.85
CA PHE A 160 20.11 16.76 -5.87
C PHE A 160 20.84 16.75 -7.22
N ARG A 161 21.39 17.90 -7.66
CA ARG A 161 22.03 18.04 -8.98
C ARG A 161 23.28 17.20 -9.12
N LYS A 162 24.02 17.01 -8.02
CA LYS A 162 25.19 16.11 -8.02
C LYS A 162 24.77 14.66 -8.29
N MET A 163 23.60 14.25 -7.80
CA MET A 163 23.10 12.89 -8.02
C MET A 163 22.29 12.80 -9.32
N PHE A 164 21.51 13.81 -9.62
CA PHE A 164 20.62 13.90 -10.78
C PHE A 164 20.93 15.17 -11.57
N PRO A 165 21.95 15.18 -12.46
CA PRO A 165 22.21 16.35 -13.33
C PRO A 165 21.11 16.55 -14.36
N SER A 166 20.38 15.49 -14.71
CA SER A 166 19.20 15.49 -15.56
C SER A 166 18.13 14.55 -15.02
N ASP A 167 16.89 14.78 -15.42
CA ASP A 167 15.75 13.90 -15.17
C ASP A 167 15.78 12.63 -16.05
N ALA A 168 14.78 11.76 -15.91
CA ALA A 168 14.66 10.54 -16.71
C ALA A 168 14.42 10.79 -18.21
N ASN A 169 13.98 11.99 -18.61
CA ASN A 169 13.78 12.41 -19.99
C ASN A 169 15.00 13.13 -20.60
N GLY A 170 16.10 13.29 -19.82
CA GLY A 170 17.31 13.98 -20.25
C GLY A 170 17.27 15.50 -20.10
N ASN A 171 16.24 16.09 -19.50
CA ASN A 171 16.18 17.52 -19.23
C ASN A 171 17.08 17.86 -18.05
N SER A 172 17.90 18.92 -18.19
CA SER A 172 18.66 19.46 -17.05
C SER A 172 17.70 19.89 -15.94
N LEU A 173 18.01 19.57 -14.67
CA LEU A 173 17.17 20.01 -13.54
C LEU A 173 17.09 21.54 -13.45
N ASP A 174 18.13 22.25 -13.89
CA ASP A 174 18.14 23.72 -13.92
C ASP A 174 17.14 24.33 -14.92
N SER A 175 16.72 23.54 -15.94
CA SER A 175 15.70 23.95 -16.90
C SER A 175 14.26 23.71 -16.42
N LEU A 176 14.08 22.95 -15.35
CA LEU A 176 12.75 22.59 -14.83
C LEU A 176 12.28 23.61 -13.78
N PRO A 177 11.15 24.31 -14.02
CA PRO A 177 10.64 25.33 -13.10
C PRO A 177 10.47 24.84 -11.66
N MET A 178 10.09 23.58 -11.45
CA MET A 178 9.89 23.00 -10.12
C MET A 178 11.19 22.84 -9.31
N PHE A 179 12.36 22.91 -9.95
CA PHE A 179 13.67 22.83 -9.29
C PHE A 179 14.30 24.21 -8.97
N LYS A 180 13.61 25.31 -9.31
CA LYS A 180 14.16 26.66 -9.06
C LYS A 180 14.54 26.89 -7.60
N ASP A 181 13.71 26.36 -6.67
CA ASP A 181 13.88 26.52 -5.22
C ASP A 181 14.19 25.17 -4.54
N VAL A 182 14.89 24.27 -5.25
CA VAL A 182 15.27 22.94 -4.75
C VAL A 182 16.72 22.67 -5.05
N GLU A 183 17.55 22.55 -4.02
CA GLU A 183 18.95 22.18 -4.11
C GLU A 183 19.19 20.76 -3.57
N SER A 184 18.44 20.39 -2.52
CA SER A 184 18.63 19.18 -1.75
C SER A 184 17.32 18.58 -1.26
N LEU A 185 17.39 17.39 -0.67
CA LEU A 185 16.23 16.76 -0.03
C LEU A 185 15.68 17.62 1.13
N LYS A 186 16.51 18.43 1.78
CA LYS A 186 16.09 19.30 2.89
C LYS A 186 15.09 20.39 2.48
N ASP A 187 14.99 20.66 1.19
CA ASP A 187 14.04 21.62 0.63
C ASP A 187 12.66 21.01 0.36
N MET A 188 12.49 19.73 0.68
CA MET A 188 11.23 19.00 0.54
C MET A 188 10.39 19.09 1.81
N ASP A 189 9.08 19.23 1.66
CA ASP A 189 8.11 19.30 2.76
C ASP A 189 7.70 17.92 3.28
N LEU A 190 7.87 16.88 2.42
CA LEU A 190 7.55 15.50 2.74
C LEU A 190 8.35 14.54 1.84
N LEU A 191 8.82 13.48 2.44
CA LEU A 191 9.40 12.32 1.78
C LEU A 191 8.51 11.11 1.97
N ILE A 192 8.19 10.41 0.88
CA ILE A 192 7.43 9.17 0.91
C ILE A 192 8.23 8.11 0.17
N SER A 193 8.51 6.97 0.81
CA SER A 193 9.06 5.79 0.16
C SER A 193 8.00 4.68 0.14
N VAL A 194 7.79 4.09 -1.03
CA VAL A 194 6.97 2.90 -1.17
C VAL A 194 7.88 1.75 -1.54
N GLY A 195 7.94 0.73 -0.68
CA GLY A 195 8.82 -0.41 -0.89
C GLY A 195 8.75 -1.45 0.21
N GLY A 196 9.27 -2.64 -0.04
CA GLY A 196 9.22 -3.73 0.94
C GLY A 196 10.56 -4.45 1.14
N GLY A 197 11.59 -4.04 0.39
CA GLY A 197 12.93 -4.63 0.44
C GLY A 197 13.98 -3.65 0.95
N LYS A 198 15.23 -3.89 0.54
CA LYS A 198 16.38 -3.04 0.82
C LYS A 198 17.05 -2.62 -0.51
N PRO A 199 17.25 -1.30 -0.78
CA PRO A 199 16.80 -0.16 0.02
C PRO A 199 15.27 0.02 -0.02
N GLY A 200 14.70 0.60 1.03
CA GLY A 200 13.28 0.87 1.16
C GLY A 200 12.99 1.89 2.26
N VAL A 201 11.79 1.88 2.81
CA VAL A 201 11.33 2.85 3.82
C VAL A 201 12.33 3.02 4.97
N LYS A 202 12.91 1.91 5.46
CA LYS A 202 13.88 1.95 6.56
C LYS A 202 15.12 2.76 6.21
N GLU A 203 15.71 2.52 5.05
CA GLU A 203 16.89 3.22 4.59
C GLU A 203 16.59 4.72 4.37
N TRP A 204 15.44 5.05 3.79
CA TRP A 204 14.99 6.42 3.64
C TRP A 204 14.86 7.14 4.99
N VAL A 205 14.29 6.48 6.00
CA VAL A 205 14.19 7.05 7.36
C VAL A 205 15.59 7.31 7.94
N LEU A 206 16.45 6.28 7.94
CA LEU A 206 17.73 6.34 8.65
C LEU A 206 18.80 7.18 7.96
N PHE A 207 18.85 7.16 6.62
CA PHE A 207 19.93 7.79 5.86
C PHE A 207 19.51 9.06 5.13
N ALA A 208 18.22 9.43 5.15
CA ALA A 208 17.74 10.62 4.47
C ALA A 208 16.80 11.46 5.33
N GLY A 209 15.66 10.91 5.74
CA GLY A 209 14.61 11.66 6.43
C GLY A 209 15.07 12.22 7.77
N ASP A 210 15.52 11.36 8.68
CA ASP A 210 15.95 11.75 10.02
C ASP A 210 17.21 12.64 9.99
N PRO A 211 18.30 12.29 9.28
CA PRO A 211 19.46 13.20 9.16
C PRO A 211 19.15 14.52 8.42
N GLY A 212 18.28 14.47 7.41
CA GLY A 212 17.83 15.65 6.66
C GLY A 212 16.80 16.50 7.39
N LYS A 213 16.21 15.99 8.49
CA LYS A 213 15.04 16.56 9.20
C LYS A 213 13.83 16.77 8.28
N VAL A 214 13.66 15.89 7.31
CA VAL A 214 12.52 15.90 6.39
C VAL A 214 11.46 14.95 6.92
N PRO A 215 10.21 15.40 7.14
CA PRO A 215 9.12 14.52 7.52
C PRO A 215 9.03 13.34 6.55
N THR A 216 9.04 12.12 7.08
CA THR A 216 9.10 10.91 6.26
C THR A 216 7.88 10.02 6.51
N ALA A 217 7.23 9.59 5.46
CA ALA A 217 6.15 8.61 5.47
C ALA A 217 6.54 7.39 4.64
N GLY A 218 5.82 6.28 4.80
CA GLY A 218 6.11 5.07 4.04
C GLY A 218 4.88 4.28 3.61
N GLY A 219 5.08 3.47 2.57
CA GLY A 219 4.22 2.37 2.18
C GLY A 219 5.04 1.08 2.12
N SER A 220 4.59 0.01 2.74
CA SER A 220 5.38 -1.22 2.81
C SER A 220 4.51 -2.46 2.70
N ALA A 221 5.08 -3.56 2.17
CA ALA A 221 4.42 -4.86 2.21
C ALA A 221 4.11 -5.28 3.65
N ALA A 222 3.03 -6.02 3.85
CA ALA A 222 2.54 -6.44 5.17
C ALA A 222 3.61 -7.17 5.99
N VAL A 223 4.43 -7.99 5.34
CA VAL A 223 5.50 -8.76 5.99
C VAL A 223 6.64 -7.86 6.50
N SER A 224 6.85 -6.70 5.90
CA SER A 224 7.91 -5.75 6.27
C SER A 224 7.42 -4.67 7.22
N ALA A 225 6.12 -4.37 7.24
CA ALA A 225 5.52 -3.29 8.04
C ALA A 225 5.85 -3.37 9.55
N PRO A 226 5.83 -4.56 10.20
CA PRO A 226 6.18 -4.66 11.63
C PRO A 226 7.58 -4.18 11.97
N LEU A 227 8.54 -4.28 11.04
CA LEU A 227 9.91 -3.82 11.21
C LEU A 227 10.02 -2.29 11.22
N LEU A 228 8.99 -1.60 10.73
CA LEU A 228 8.92 -0.14 10.61
C LEU A 228 8.17 0.53 11.77
N TYR A 229 7.32 -0.19 12.49
CA TYR A 229 6.56 0.36 13.62
C TYR A 229 7.43 1.01 14.73
N PRO A 230 8.65 0.52 15.06
CA PRO A 230 9.49 1.17 16.05
C PRO A 230 9.92 2.61 15.69
N TYR A 231 9.89 2.97 14.40
CA TYR A 231 10.25 4.32 13.95
C TYR A 231 9.08 5.33 14.09
N TRP A 232 7.85 4.83 14.17
CA TRP A 232 6.66 5.66 14.36
C TRP A 232 6.45 6.00 15.83
N PRO A 233 6.05 7.23 16.19
CA PRO A 233 5.76 8.38 15.32
C PRO A 233 6.95 9.35 15.16
N ARG A 234 8.13 9.05 15.68
CA ARG A 234 9.24 10.02 15.81
C ARG A 234 9.98 10.26 14.51
N GLN A 235 10.49 9.20 13.88
CA GLN A 235 11.28 9.26 12.65
C GLN A 235 10.43 9.01 11.42
N LEU A 236 9.33 8.26 11.56
CA LEU A 236 8.35 7.96 10.53
C LEU A 236 7.00 8.53 10.98
N ILE A 237 6.46 9.50 10.23
CA ILE A 237 5.20 10.17 10.61
C ILE A 237 3.99 9.24 10.47
N GLY A 238 4.09 8.24 9.62
CA GLY A 238 3.09 7.21 9.44
C GLY A 238 3.45 6.23 8.35
N LEU A 239 2.69 5.14 8.26
CA LEU A 239 2.98 4.01 7.40
C LEU A 239 1.68 3.37 6.88
N LEU A 240 1.64 3.07 5.57
CA LEU A 240 0.67 2.19 4.98
C LEU A 240 1.27 0.77 4.96
N GLY A 241 0.75 -0.13 5.78
CA GLY A 241 1.23 -1.52 5.87
C GLY A 241 0.33 -2.48 5.10
N GLY A 242 0.86 -3.10 4.06
CA GLY A 242 0.16 -4.08 3.24
C GLY A 242 -1.07 -3.54 2.52
N THR A 243 -1.80 -4.43 1.85
CA THR A 243 -3.05 -4.08 1.17
C THR A 243 -4.06 -3.40 2.11
N LYS A 244 -4.06 -3.77 3.40
CA LYS A 244 -4.93 -3.15 4.40
C LYS A 244 -4.66 -1.66 4.57
N GLY A 245 -3.38 -1.27 4.76
CA GLY A 245 -3.00 0.15 4.88
C GLY A 245 -3.31 0.95 3.61
N ALA A 246 -3.12 0.34 2.43
CA ALA A 246 -3.54 0.94 1.17
C ALA A 246 -5.06 1.16 1.10
N ALA A 247 -5.85 0.17 1.49
CA ALA A 247 -7.31 0.24 1.49
C ALA A 247 -7.86 1.29 2.46
N GLU A 248 -7.26 1.38 3.66
CA GLU A 248 -7.59 2.42 4.63
C GLU A 248 -7.35 3.83 4.07
N TYR A 249 -6.22 4.01 3.38
CA TYR A 249 -5.89 5.29 2.77
C TYR A 249 -6.80 5.63 1.58
N GLU A 250 -7.07 4.65 0.71
CA GLU A 250 -8.02 4.79 -0.40
C GLU A 250 -9.43 5.15 0.09
N ALA A 251 -9.89 4.52 1.18
CA ALA A 251 -11.19 4.82 1.78
C ALA A 251 -11.27 6.24 2.31
N GLU A 252 -10.23 6.72 3.01
CA GLU A 252 -10.19 8.09 3.52
C GLU A 252 -10.09 9.11 2.36
N LEU A 253 -9.34 8.77 1.30
CA LEU A 253 -9.24 9.60 0.09
C LEU A 253 -10.60 9.74 -0.62
N ALA A 254 -11.32 8.64 -0.82
CA ALA A 254 -12.65 8.65 -1.45
C ALA A 254 -13.70 9.37 -0.60
N LYS A 255 -13.57 9.32 0.73
CA LYS A 255 -14.44 10.02 1.67
C LYS A 255 -14.20 11.53 1.67
N THR A 256 -12.95 11.96 1.66
CA THR A 256 -12.56 13.38 1.76
C THR A 256 -12.64 14.06 0.41
N HIS A 257 -12.30 13.36 -0.68
CA HIS A 257 -12.32 13.89 -2.05
C HIS A 257 -13.31 13.11 -2.92
N PRO A 258 -14.57 13.55 -3.02
CA PRO A 258 -15.66 12.82 -3.69
C PRO A 258 -15.39 12.45 -5.16
N ARG A 259 -14.51 13.17 -5.85
CA ARG A 259 -14.13 12.86 -7.24
C ARG A 259 -13.49 11.47 -7.40
N PHE A 260 -12.94 10.91 -6.31
CA PHE A 260 -12.32 9.59 -6.32
C PHE A 260 -13.27 8.46 -5.92
N LYS A 261 -14.50 8.77 -5.47
CA LYS A 261 -15.47 7.78 -5.00
C LYS A 261 -15.78 6.70 -6.04
N ASP A 262 -15.85 7.10 -7.31
CA ASP A 262 -16.17 6.20 -8.42
C ASP A 262 -14.90 5.73 -9.19
N LYS A 263 -13.72 6.08 -8.72
CA LYS A 263 -12.45 5.66 -9.32
C LYS A 263 -12.06 4.26 -8.92
N SER A 264 -11.12 3.69 -9.67
CA SER A 264 -10.54 2.40 -9.29
C SER A 264 -9.75 2.54 -8.00
N MET A 265 -10.23 1.90 -6.94
CA MET A 265 -9.58 1.77 -5.63
C MET A 265 -9.23 0.28 -5.43
N PRO A 266 -8.10 -0.18 -6.00
CA PRO A 266 -7.82 -1.61 -6.09
C PRO A 266 -7.60 -2.25 -4.72
N ALA A 267 -6.95 -1.57 -3.78
CA ALA A 267 -6.74 -2.11 -2.45
C ALA A 267 -8.06 -2.25 -1.69
N LEU A 268 -8.93 -1.26 -1.77
CA LEU A 268 -10.26 -1.31 -1.13
C LEU A 268 -11.09 -2.48 -1.67
N ARG A 269 -11.05 -2.73 -2.99
CA ARG A 269 -11.73 -3.87 -3.62
C ARG A 269 -11.15 -5.23 -3.21
N MET A 270 -9.85 -5.30 -2.93
CA MET A 270 -9.18 -6.53 -2.48
C MET A 270 -9.55 -6.91 -1.05
N MET A 271 -9.99 -5.97 -0.21
CA MET A 271 -10.30 -6.23 1.19
C MET A 271 -11.48 -7.18 1.38
N GLY A 272 -12.49 -7.13 0.53
CA GLY A 272 -13.65 -8.04 0.61
C GLY A 272 -13.25 -9.51 0.48
N PRO A 273 -12.65 -9.94 -0.65
CA PRO A 273 -12.15 -11.29 -0.83
C PRO A 273 -11.15 -11.73 0.25
N GLN A 274 -10.23 -10.86 0.64
CA GLN A 274 -9.23 -11.15 1.68
C GLN A 274 -9.87 -11.39 3.05
N THR A 275 -10.81 -10.54 3.46
CA THR A 275 -11.54 -10.69 4.72
C THR A 275 -12.34 -11.99 4.74
N MET A 276 -13.01 -12.32 3.65
CA MET A 276 -13.79 -13.56 3.55
C MET A 276 -12.90 -14.80 3.62
N ALA A 277 -11.73 -14.79 2.97
CA ALA A 277 -10.75 -15.86 3.08
C ALA A 277 -10.29 -16.07 4.54
N HIS A 278 -9.95 -15.00 5.24
CA HIS A 278 -9.52 -15.05 6.63
C HIS A 278 -10.63 -15.57 7.56
N VAL A 279 -11.87 -15.12 7.40
CA VAL A 279 -13.01 -15.60 8.20
C VAL A 279 -13.17 -17.11 8.03
N VAL A 280 -13.12 -17.61 6.81
CA VAL A 280 -13.27 -19.06 6.53
C VAL A 280 -12.08 -19.87 7.08
N ILE A 281 -10.85 -19.38 6.95
CA ILE A 281 -9.67 -20.03 7.51
C ILE A 281 -9.76 -20.12 9.03
N ILE A 282 -10.13 -19.01 9.70
CA ILE A 282 -10.33 -18.99 11.15
C ILE A 282 -11.44 -19.97 11.56
N ALA A 283 -12.55 -20.00 10.82
CA ALA A 283 -13.62 -20.95 11.08
C ALA A 283 -13.16 -22.42 11.00
N PHE A 284 -12.33 -22.75 9.99
CA PHE A 284 -11.74 -24.09 9.88
C PHE A 284 -10.80 -24.44 11.03
N ILE A 285 -9.99 -23.48 11.49
CA ILE A 285 -9.14 -23.68 12.67
C ILE A 285 -9.99 -23.99 13.91
N VAL A 286 -11.09 -23.26 14.11
CA VAL A 286 -12.01 -23.48 15.23
C VAL A 286 -12.68 -24.85 15.11
N ILE A 287 -13.22 -25.19 13.93
CA ILE A 287 -13.86 -26.50 13.67
C ILE A 287 -12.87 -27.64 13.92
N GLY A 288 -11.65 -27.54 13.40
CA GLY A 288 -10.60 -28.53 13.57
C GLY A 288 -10.22 -28.73 15.05
N ASN A 289 -10.11 -27.66 15.81
CA ASN A 289 -9.83 -27.75 17.26
C ASN A 289 -11.00 -28.41 18.03
N ILE A 290 -12.24 -28.05 17.73
CA ILE A 290 -13.44 -28.67 18.35
C ILE A 290 -13.43 -30.19 18.06
N ALA A 291 -13.21 -30.58 16.81
CA ALA A 291 -13.10 -31.99 16.41
C ALA A 291 -12.00 -32.74 17.16
N TYR A 292 -10.80 -32.17 17.23
CA TYR A 292 -9.66 -32.72 17.93
C TYR A 292 -9.93 -32.95 19.43
N PHE A 293 -10.36 -31.95 20.15
CA PHE A 293 -10.63 -32.06 21.58
C PHE A 293 -11.76 -33.04 21.89
N ARG A 294 -12.75 -33.17 20.99
CA ARG A 294 -13.84 -34.10 21.15
C ARG A 294 -13.41 -35.56 20.91
N SER A 295 -12.55 -35.80 19.90
CA SER A 295 -11.99 -37.14 19.65
C SER A 295 -11.11 -37.63 20.82
N ARG A 296 -10.29 -36.70 21.37
CA ARG A 296 -9.44 -36.99 22.53
C ARG A 296 -10.23 -37.40 23.79
N LYS A 297 -11.38 -36.75 24.04
CA LYS A 297 -12.27 -37.12 25.14
C LYS A 297 -12.88 -38.52 24.97
N LYS A 298 -13.16 -38.96 23.75
CA LYS A 298 -13.68 -40.31 23.46
C LYS A 298 -12.60 -41.39 23.56
N GLY A 299 -11.36 -41.10 23.15
CA GLY A 299 -10.24 -42.05 23.22
C GLY A 299 -9.61 -42.20 24.60
N GLY A 300 -9.87 -41.32 25.54
CA GLY A 300 -9.39 -41.42 26.94
C GLY A 300 -10.36 -42.17 27.89
N GLN A 301 -11.45 -42.72 27.34
CA GLN A 301 -12.43 -43.55 28.11
C GLN A 301 -12.41 -45.03 27.68
N SER A 302 -11.38 -45.47 26.93
CA SER A 302 -11.15 -46.87 26.56
C SER A 302 -9.91 -47.46 27.30
#